data_b7e9401064aa5eba822664e24c6c6817
#
_entry.id   b7e9401064aa5eba822664e24c6c6817
#
_cell.length_a   1.000
_cell.length_b   1.000
_cell.length_c   1.000
_cell.angle_alpha   90.00
_cell.angle_beta   90.00
_cell.angle_gamma   90.00
#
_symmetry.space_group_name_H-M   'P 1'
#
loop_
_entity.id
_entity.type
_entity.pdbx_description
1 polymer ?
#
loop_
_entity_poly.entity_id
_entity_poly.type
_entity_poly.pdbx_seq_one_letter_code
_entity_poly.pdbx_strand_id
1 'polypeptide(L)'
;MDYMRPTTSKVRLAITSMLSQELIEKSKILDIFAGIGSVSEEFDKFGPKKIVMIEKNLKNIKVLEKKFKDKYEIKKGDVYSLVPKLNEKFNIIFADPPYEHREFPRIADLIFESKTIEEGGLLIYEHYKDYLLPDQYI
;
A
#
# COMPACT_ATOMS: atom_id res chain seq x y z
N MET A 1 -20.24 5.59 9.03
CA MET A 1 -19.41 5.32 10.14
C MET A 1 -17.98 5.57 9.78
N ASP A 2 -17.39 6.28 10.59
CA ASP A 2 -16.04 6.52 10.38
C ASP A 2 -15.23 5.35 10.87
N TYR A 3 -15.21 4.36 10.09
CA TYR A 3 -14.54 3.16 10.47
C TYR A 3 -13.09 3.24 10.05
N MET A 4 -12.29 3.48 11.05
CA MET A 4 -10.89 3.48 10.81
C MET A 4 -10.39 2.13 11.20
N ARG A 5 -10.36 1.26 10.26
CA ARG A 5 -9.94 -0.08 10.55
C ARG A 5 -8.43 -0.12 10.73
N PRO A 6 -7.94 -0.46 11.91
CA PRO A 6 -6.50 -0.57 12.10
C PRO A 6 -5.97 -1.76 11.34
N THR A 7 -4.69 -1.73 11.00
CA THR A 7 -4.04 -2.88 10.41
C THR A 7 -4.08 -3.99 11.44
N THR A 8 -4.74 -5.06 11.10
CA THR A 8 -4.94 -6.14 12.05
C THR A 8 -3.69 -6.98 12.19
N SER A 9 -3.64 -7.75 13.27
CA SER A 9 -2.57 -8.72 13.45
C SER A 9 -2.52 -9.70 12.29
N LYS A 10 -3.68 -9.99 11.72
CA LYS A 10 -3.77 -10.90 10.58
C LYS A 10 -3.02 -10.36 9.38
N VAL A 11 -3.19 -9.07 9.07
CA VAL A 11 -2.48 -8.45 7.97
C VAL A 11 -0.98 -8.42 8.24
N ARG A 12 -0.59 -8.08 9.46
CA ARG A 12 0.82 -8.06 9.82
C ARG A 12 1.45 -9.45 9.73
N LEU A 13 0.73 -10.47 10.16
CA LEU A 13 1.22 -11.84 10.05
C LEU A 13 1.34 -12.26 8.60
N ALA A 14 0.39 -11.84 7.76
CA ALA A 14 0.46 -12.15 6.34
C ALA A 14 1.71 -11.54 5.71
N ILE A 15 1.99 -10.29 6.04
CA ILE A 15 3.18 -9.62 5.52
C ILE A 15 4.45 -10.35 5.96
N THR A 16 4.56 -10.66 7.25
CA THR A 16 5.77 -11.29 7.77
C THR A 16 5.91 -12.75 7.36
N SER A 17 4.78 -13.42 7.07
CA SER A 17 4.80 -14.83 6.67
C SER A 17 5.03 -15.01 5.19
N MET A 18 4.43 -14.13 4.38
CA MET A 18 4.46 -14.26 2.92
C MET A 18 5.69 -13.66 2.31
N LEU A 19 6.27 -12.67 2.97
CA LEU A 19 7.40 -11.93 2.42
C LEU A 19 8.62 -12.16 3.27
N SER A 20 9.71 -12.53 2.64
CA SER A 20 10.95 -12.68 3.37
C SER A 20 11.49 -11.30 3.75
N GLN A 21 12.24 -11.25 4.82
CA GLN A 21 12.93 -10.03 5.22
C GLN A 21 13.83 -9.53 4.09
N GLU A 22 14.51 -10.45 3.43
CA GLU A 22 15.40 -10.11 2.34
C GLU A 22 14.68 -9.46 1.19
N LEU A 23 13.49 -9.96 0.85
CA LEU A 23 12.70 -9.38 -0.22
C LEU A 23 12.30 -7.94 0.14
N ILE A 24 11.81 -7.75 1.36
CA ILE A 24 11.38 -6.43 1.80
C ILE A 24 12.56 -5.46 1.77
N GLU A 25 13.70 -5.89 2.27
CA GLU A 25 14.89 -5.06 2.35
C GLU A 25 15.35 -4.57 0.97
N LYS A 26 15.14 -5.38 -0.04
CA LYS A 26 15.53 -5.04 -1.41
C LYS A 26 14.47 -4.28 -2.19
N SER A 27 13.33 -4.05 -1.58
CA SER A 27 12.16 -3.55 -2.31
C SER A 27 11.93 -2.07 -2.17
N LYS A 28 11.38 -1.52 -3.23
CA LYS A 28 10.70 -0.22 -3.20
C LYS A 28 9.22 -0.53 -3.01
N ILE A 29 8.60 0.13 -2.06
CA ILE A 29 7.24 -0.18 -1.63
C ILE A 29 6.33 1.03 -1.83
N LEU A 30 5.14 0.78 -2.36
CA LEU A 30 4.12 1.80 -2.51
C LEU A 30 2.95 1.40 -1.63
N ASP A 31 2.59 2.29 -0.69
CA ASP A 31 1.48 2.09 0.24
C ASP A 31 0.38 3.06 -0.17
N ILE A 32 -0.59 2.58 -0.93
CA ILE A 32 -1.69 3.42 -1.37
C ILE A 32 -2.83 3.30 -0.36
N PHE A 33 -3.51 4.42 -0.11
CA PHE A 33 -4.48 4.54 0.98
C PHE A 33 -3.79 4.31 2.32
N ALA A 34 -2.69 5.00 2.53
CA ALA A 34 -1.79 4.68 3.65
C ALA A 34 -2.40 4.86 5.03
N GLY A 35 -3.43 5.71 5.16
CA GLY A 35 -4.05 5.95 6.45
C GLY A 35 -3.05 6.54 7.43
N ILE A 36 -2.96 5.95 8.61
CA ILE A 36 -2.01 6.40 9.62
C ILE A 36 -0.68 5.66 9.55
N GLY A 37 -0.49 4.85 8.50
CA GLY A 37 0.80 4.25 8.22
C GLY A 37 1.11 2.97 8.95
N SER A 38 0.09 2.24 9.41
CA SER A 38 0.32 1.01 10.15
C SER A 38 1.06 -0.04 9.34
N VAL A 39 0.71 -0.17 8.06
CA VAL A 39 1.37 -1.16 7.20
C VAL A 39 2.78 -0.70 6.86
N SER A 40 2.96 0.56 6.51
CA SER A 40 4.30 1.08 6.23
C SER A 40 5.21 0.95 7.43
N GLU A 41 4.64 1.10 8.63
CA GLU A 41 5.40 0.93 9.86
C GLU A 41 5.92 -0.50 9.99
N GLU A 42 5.11 -1.50 9.60
CA GLU A 42 5.56 -2.87 9.61
C GLU A 42 6.65 -3.11 8.58
N PHE A 43 6.50 -2.57 7.38
CA PHE A 43 7.55 -2.69 6.38
C PHE A 43 8.85 -2.01 6.82
N ASP A 44 8.71 -0.87 7.50
CA ASP A 44 9.87 -0.10 7.95
C ASP A 44 10.80 -0.92 8.85
N LYS A 45 10.24 -1.86 9.60
CA LYS A 45 11.04 -2.70 10.49
C LYS A 45 12.08 -3.53 9.74
N PHE A 46 11.87 -3.77 8.47
CA PHE A 46 12.75 -4.58 7.67
C PHE A 46 13.66 -3.77 6.74
N GLY A 47 13.62 -2.45 6.86
CA GLY A 47 14.54 -1.57 6.15
C GLY A 47 14.47 -1.59 4.63
N PRO A 48 13.28 -1.39 4.04
CA PRO A 48 13.18 -1.39 2.59
C PRO A 48 13.95 -0.24 1.96
N LYS A 49 14.23 -0.35 0.67
CA LYS A 49 14.94 0.70 -0.04
C LYS A 49 14.18 2.02 -0.03
N LYS A 50 12.87 1.96 -0.13
CA LYS A 50 12.05 3.14 -0.24
C LYS A 50 10.61 2.78 0.07
N ILE A 51 9.89 3.70 0.71
CA ILE A 51 8.44 3.61 0.82
C ILE A 51 7.87 4.93 0.34
N VAL A 52 6.91 4.86 -0.58
CA VAL A 52 6.11 6.01 -0.97
C VAL A 52 4.70 5.74 -0.45
N MET A 53 4.15 6.70 0.28
CA MET A 53 2.81 6.59 0.84
C MET A 53 1.91 7.60 0.15
N ILE A 54 0.71 7.17 -0.22
CA ILE A 54 -0.29 8.06 -0.79
C ILE A 54 -1.46 8.14 0.16
N GLU A 55 -1.82 9.34 0.55
CA GLU A 55 -2.92 9.56 1.47
C GLU A 55 -3.58 10.90 1.17
N LYS A 56 -4.89 10.95 1.29
CA LYS A 56 -5.69 12.13 0.96
C LYS A 56 -6.18 12.89 2.20
N ASN A 57 -6.39 12.19 3.29
CA ASN A 57 -6.96 12.78 4.50
C ASN A 57 -5.90 13.59 5.23
N LEU A 58 -6.19 14.87 5.46
CA LEU A 58 -5.20 15.77 6.06
C LEU A 58 -4.79 15.37 7.48
N LYS A 59 -5.71 14.84 8.26
CA LYS A 59 -5.36 14.39 9.60
C LYS A 59 -4.41 13.22 9.56
N ASN A 60 -4.66 12.29 8.65
CA ASN A 60 -3.78 11.14 8.48
C ASN A 60 -2.41 11.56 8.00
N ILE A 61 -2.37 12.51 7.07
CA ILE A 61 -1.10 13.00 6.55
C ILE A 61 -0.24 13.57 7.68
N LYS A 62 -0.86 14.32 8.59
CA LYS A 62 -0.12 14.86 9.73
C LYS A 62 0.45 13.74 10.61
N VAL A 63 -0.30 12.68 10.79
CA VAL A 63 0.19 11.52 11.54
C VAL A 63 1.38 10.88 10.83
N LEU A 64 1.28 10.72 9.51
CA LEU A 64 2.36 10.14 8.74
C LEU A 64 3.62 10.99 8.80
N GLU A 65 3.46 12.30 8.67
CA GLU A 65 4.60 13.21 8.71
C GLU A 65 5.31 13.15 10.05
N LYS A 66 4.55 13.07 11.11
CA LYS A 66 5.13 12.98 12.44
C LYS A 66 5.79 11.63 12.68
N LYS A 67 5.15 10.56 12.21
CA LYS A 67 5.63 9.21 12.44
C LYS A 67 6.92 8.91 11.68
N PHE A 68 6.97 9.30 10.40
CA PHE A 68 8.09 8.95 9.55
C PHE A 68 9.07 10.10 9.31
N LYS A 69 8.66 11.31 9.64
CA LYS A 69 9.47 12.52 9.44
C LYS A 69 9.93 12.57 7.98
N ASP A 70 11.21 12.68 7.75
CA ASP A 70 11.72 12.77 6.38
C ASP A 70 12.24 11.46 5.85
N LYS A 71 11.96 10.37 6.56
CA LYS A 71 12.53 9.09 6.18
C LYS A 71 11.94 8.56 4.87
N TYR A 72 10.66 8.79 4.66
CA TYR A 72 9.96 8.28 3.46
C TYR A 72 9.17 9.39 2.81
N GLU A 73 8.75 9.15 1.59
CA GLU A 73 8.01 10.12 0.81
C GLU A 73 6.50 9.96 1.02
N ILE A 74 5.82 11.08 1.30
CA ILE A 74 4.37 11.09 1.46
C ILE A 74 3.78 11.95 0.35
N LYS A 75 2.97 11.33 -0.50
CA LYS A 75 2.28 12.02 -1.57
C LYS A 75 0.86 12.32 -1.12
N LYS A 76 0.51 13.60 -1.12
CA LYS A 76 -0.78 14.04 -0.61
C LYS A 76 -1.76 14.17 -1.76
N GLY A 77 -2.81 13.37 -1.71
CA GLY A 77 -3.84 13.46 -2.73
C GLY A 77 -4.51 12.15 -3.02
N ASP A 78 -5.23 12.16 -4.12
CA ASP A 78 -6.04 11.03 -4.54
C ASP A 78 -5.20 9.98 -5.26
N VAL A 79 -5.40 8.73 -4.88
CA VAL A 79 -4.66 7.61 -5.47
C VAL A 79 -4.84 7.56 -6.99
N TYR A 80 -6.07 7.73 -7.46
CA TYR A 80 -6.34 7.59 -8.90
C TYR A 80 -5.71 8.72 -9.72
N SER A 81 -5.47 9.85 -9.10
CA SER A 81 -4.80 10.97 -9.76
C SER A 81 -3.29 10.85 -9.68
N LEU A 82 -2.79 10.37 -8.56
CA LEU A 82 -1.35 10.40 -8.31
C LEU A 82 -0.60 9.21 -8.88
N VAL A 83 -1.19 8.01 -8.85
CA VAL A 83 -0.47 6.82 -9.32
C VAL A 83 0.02 6.97 -10.76
N PRO A 84 -0.79 7.45 -11.71
CA PRO A 84 -0.28 7.59 -13.08
C PRO A 84 0.87 8.57 -13.23
N LYS A 85 1.07 9.43 -12.26
CA LYS A 85 2.10 10.48 -12.34
C LYS A 85 3.38 10.13 -11.59
N LEU A 86 3.44 8.96 -10.97
CA LEU A 86 4.59 8.61 -10.15
C LEU A 86 5.88 8.41 -10.95
N ASN A 87 5.76 7.92 -12.18
CA ASN A 87 6.92 7.65 -13.04
C ASN A 87 7.98 6.80 -12.38
N GLU A 88 7.52 5.84 -11.59
CA GLU A 88 8.40 5.01 -10.80
C GLU A 88 7.73 3.67 -10.62
N LYS A 89 8.52 2.60 -10.54
CA LYS A 89 7.99 1.26 -10.36
C LYS A 89 8.35 0.73 -8.99
N PHE A 90 7.45 -0.09 -8.46
CA PHE A 90 7.59 -0.63 -7.11
C PHE A 90 7.56 -2.15 -7.14
N ASN A 91 8.32 -2.76 -6.24
CA ASN A 91 8.36 -4.21 -6.11
C ASN A 91 7.18 -4.75 -5.31
N ILE A 92 6.71 -3.96 -4.35
CA ILE A 92 5.58 -4.32 -3.50
C ILE A 92 4.64 -3.13 -3.47
N ILE A 93 3.36 -3.39 -3.74
CA ILE A 93 2.33 -2.36 -3.63
C ILE A 93 1.28 -2.90 -2.70
N PHE A 94 0.97 -2.14 -1.65
CA PHE A 94 -0.06 -2.50 -0.70
C PHE A 94 -1.25 -1.57 -0.85
N ALA A 95 -2.45 -2.13 -0.89
CA ALA A 95 -3.68 -1.37 -1.02
C ALA A 95 -4.71 -1.82 -0.01
N ASP A 96 -5.18 -0.88 0.82
CA ASP A 96 -6.27 -1.11 1.74
C ASP A 96 -7.23 0.06 1.61
N PRO A 97 -8.07 0.05 0.55
CA PRO A 97 -8.95 1.19 0.30
C PRO A 97 -9.99 1.35 1.40
N PRO A 98 -10.47 2.58 1.63
CA PRO A 98 -11.44 2.81 2.69
C PRO A 98 -12.80 2.21 2.41
N TYR A 99 -13.07 1.83 1.17
CA TYR A 99 -14.32 1.24 0.80
C TYR A 99 -14.14 -0.21 0.46
N GLU A 100 -15.23 -0.87 0.21
CA GLU A 100 -15.27 -2.29 0.13
C GLU A 100 -14.68 -2.87 -1.13
N HIS A 101 -14.85 -4.14 -1.28
CA HIS A 101 -14.27 -4.96 -2.31
C HIS A 101 -14.46 -4.48 -3.73
N ARG A 102 -15.44 -3.62 -3.98
CA ARG A 102 -15.66 -3.12 -5.34
C ARG A 102 -14.49 -2.32 -5.90
N GLU A 103 -13.64 -1.83 -5.01
CA GLU A 103 -12.49 -1.03 -5.44
C GLU A 103 -11.37 -1.87 -6.03
N PHE A 104 -11.31 -3.16 -5.72
CA PHE A 104 -10.16 -3.94 -6.12
C PHE A 104 -9.90 -3.96 -7.63
N PRO A 105 -10.89 -4.28 -8.48
CA PRO A 105 -10.60 -4.31 -9.92
C PRO A 105 -10.14 -2.95 -10.45
N ARG A 106 -10.73 -1.89 -9.94
CA ARG A 106 -10.36 -0.55 -10.35
C ARG A 106 -8.94 -0.20 -9.95
N ILE A 107 -8.55 -0.59 -8.76
CA ILE A 107 -7.19 -0.35 -8.26
C ILE A 107 -6.18 -1.18 -9.04
N ALA A 108 -6.48 -2.46 -9.27
CA ALA A 108 -5.58 -3.32 -10.02
C ALA A 108 -5.38 -2.78 -11.44
N ASP A 109 -6.45 -2.36 -12.10
CA ASP A 109 -6.35 -1.80 -13.43
C ASP A 109 -5.50 -0.53 -13.41
N LEU A 110 -5.71 0.32 -12.43
CA LEU A 110 -4.92 1.54 -12.30
C LEU A 110 -3.43 1.24 -12.22
N ILE A 111 -3.07 0.29 -11.38
CA ILE A 111 -1.67 -0.04 -11.15
C ILE A 111 -1.03 -0.65 -12.40
N PHE A 112 -1.73 -1.59 -13.03
CA PHE A 112 -1.16 -2.25 -14.20
C PHE A 112 -1.13 -1.34 -15.42
N GLU A 113 -2.17 -0.53 -15.62
CA GLU A 113 -2.19 0.41 -16.73
C GLU A 113 -1.17 1.53 -16.57
N SER A 114 -0.91 1.93 -15.34
CA SER A 114 0.08 2.97 -15.07
C SER A 114 1.51 2.44 -15.06
N LYS A 115 1.67 1.13 -15.20
CA LYS A 115 2.99 0.49 -15.20
C LYS A 115 3.77 0.81 -13.92
N THR A 116 3.06 0.81 -12.81
CA THR A 116 3.63 1.20 -11.53
C THR A 116 4.29 0.02 -10.80
N ILE A 117 3.99 -1.19 -11.24
CA ILE A 117 4.51 -2.39 -10.59
C ILE A 117 5.61 -3.00 -11.44
N GLU A 118 6.70 -3.43 -10.77
CA GLU A 118 7.80 -4.09 -11.45
C GLU A 118 7.37 -5.48 -11.91
N GLU A 119 8.03 -5.97 -12.95
CA GLU A 119 7.82 -7.34 -13.39
C GLU A 119 8.18 -8.26 -12.22
N GLY A 120 7.28 -9.18 -11.91
CA GLY A 120 7.47 -10.05 -10.74
C GLY A 120 7.11 -9.41 -9.43
N GLY A 121 6.61 -8.17 -9.47
CA GLY A 121 6.21 -7.48 -8.25
C GLY A 121 4.93 -8.04 -7.66
N LEU A 122 4.64 -7.64 -6.44
CA LEU A 122 3.49 -8.12 -5.69
C LEU A 122 2.52 -6.99 -5.39
N LEU A 123 1.24 -7.22 -5.70
CA LEU A 123 0.17 -6.34 -5.25
C LEU A 123 -0.56 -7.04 -4.13
N ILE A 124 -0.50 -6.47 -2.93
CA ILE A 124 -1.15 -7.02 -1.75
C ILE A 124 -2.38 -6.16 -1.49
N TYR A 125 -3.53 -6.79 -1.50
CA TYR A 125 -4.79 -6.09 -1.35
C TYR A 125 -5.56 -6.63 -0.17
N GLU A 126 -5.91 -5.78 0.78
CA GLU A 126 -6.74 -6.19 1.89
C GLU A 126 -8.20 -5.98 1.52
N HIS A 127 -9.02 -7.01 1.70
CA HIS A 127 -10.43 -6.94 1.36
C HIS A 127 -11.24 -7.70 2.40
N TYR A 128 -12.55 -7.52 2.30
CA TYR A 128 -13.43 -8.25 3.20
C TYR A 128 -13.36 -9.74 2.88
N LYS A 129 -13.52 -10.54 3.92
CA LYS A 129 -13.28 -11.97 3.83
C LYS A 129 -14.19 -12.71 2.84
N ASP A 130 -15.36 -12.15 2.57
CA ASP A 130 -16.31 -12.82 1.69
C ASP A 130 -16.19 -12.39 0.24
N TYR A 131 -15.20 -11.59 -0.08
CA TYR A 131 -14.99 -11.16 -1.44
C TYR A 131 -13.98 -12.08 -2.13
N LEU A 132 -14.35 -12.60 -3.30
CA LEU A 132 -13.47 -13.46 -4.07
C LEU A 132 -12.79 -12.65 -5.15
N LEU A 133 -11.48 -12.66 -5.15
CA LEU A 133 -10.70 -11.95 -6.13
C LEU A 133 -10.72 -12.69 -7.46
N PRO A 134 -10.80 -11.98 -8.59
CA PRO A 134 -10.64 -12.62 -9.89
C PRO A 134 -9.28 -13.29 -10.00
N ASP A 135 -9.26 -14.48 -10.61
CA ASP A 135 -8.03 -15.27 -10.73
C ASP A 135 -6.90 -14.49 -11.37
N GLN A 136 -7.22 -13.63 -12.30
CA GLN A 136 -6.19 -12.89 -13.05
C GLN A 136 -5.39 -11.93 -12.19
N TYR A 137 -5.86 -11.67 -10.97
CA TYR A 137 -5.17 -10.75 -10.07
C TYR A 137 -4.47 -11.46 -8.92
N ILE A 138 -4.55 -12.76 -8.87
CA ILE A 138 -3.97 -13.50 -7.75
C ILE A 138 -2.53 -13.98 -8.03
#